data_47e2766efab53936036d8b36fe469a30
#
_entry.id   47e2766efab53936036d8b36fe469a30
#
_cell.length_a   1.000
_cell.length_b   1.000
_cell.length_c   1.000
_cell.angle_alpha   90.00
_cell.angle_beta   90.00
_cell.angle_gamma   90.00
#
_symmetry.space_group_name_H-M   'P 1'
#
loop_
_entity.id
_entity.type
_entity.pdbx_description
1 polymer ?
#
loop_
_entity_poly.entity_id
_entity_poly.type
_entity_poly.pdbx_seq_one_letter_code
_entity_poly.pdbx_strand_id
1 'polypeptide(L)'
;MREILLGSEKDFKLHEGKVVVVENEEILVYRSSNKFFAFKNECSHEKFSLDNGIVNEDKESITCIHHGAKFDMSSGKVLSFPATSPIKVFDIFINDKKVYIKID
;
A
#
# COMPACT_ATOMS: atom_id res chain seq x y z
N MET A 1 19.45 -3.13 3.24
CA MET A 1 18.00 -3.34 3.06
C MET A 1 17.61 -4.68 3.69
N ARG A 2 16.59 -4.68 4.53
CA ARG A 2 16.16 -5.88 5.24
C ARG A 2 14.88 -6.43 4.66
N GLU A 3 14.73 -7.75 4.71
CA GLU A 3 13.52 -8.42 4.27
C GLU A 3 12.74 -8.86 5.52
N ILE A 4 11.50 -8.44 5.60
CA ILE A 4 10.64 -8.73 6.74
C ILE A 4 9.51 -9.64 6.28
N LEU A 5 9.31 -10.76 6.97
CA LEU A 5 8.20 -11.66 6.71
C LEU A 5 6.91 -11.04 7.24
N LEU A 6 5.92 -10.88 6.37
CA LEU A 6 4.61 -10.32 6.75
C LEU A 6 3.59 -11.41 7.05
N GLY A 7 3.75 -12.57 6.46
CA GLY A 7 2.82 -13.66 6.64
C GLY A 7 2.79 -14.59 5.46
N SER A 8 1.79 -15.48 5.44
CA SER A 8 1.56 -16.38 4.32
C SER A 8 0.74 -15.68 3.25
N GLU A 9 0.91 -16.10 2.00
CA GLU A 9 0.12 -15.56 0.89
C GLU A 9 -1.38 -15.64 1.17
N LYS A 10 -1.83 -16.72 1.79
CA LYS A 10 -3.25 -16.92 2.11
C LYS A 10 -3.78 -16.01 3.21
N ASP A 11 -2.90 -15.32 3.94
CA ASP A 11 -3.32 -14.37 4.96
C ASP A 11 -3.82 -13.06 4.36
N PHE A 12 -3.63 -12.89 3.06
CA PHE A 12 -4.04 -11.67 2.34
C PHE A 12 -5.09 -12.05 1.31
N LYS A 13 -6.28 -11.49 1.45
CA LYS A 13 -7.40 -11.80 0.56
C LYS A 13 -7.30 -10.98 -0.73
N LEU A 14 -7.74 -11.59 -1.83
CA LEU A 14 -7.80 -10.91 -3.12
C LEU A 14 -8.70 -9.68 -3.04
N HIS A 15 -8.27 -8.60 -3.68
CA HIS A 15 -9.03 -7.36 -3.79
C HIS A 15 -9.27 -6.67 -2.45
N GLU A 16 -8.39 -6.93 -1.48
CA GLU A 16 -8.49 -6.33 -0.15
C GLU A 16 -7.16 -5.78 0.32
N GLY A 17 -7.24 -4.73 1.12
CA GLY A 17 -6.09 -4.19 1.83
C GLY A 17 -6.04 -4.73 3.24
N LYS A 18 -4.83 -4.86 3.76
CA LYS A 18 -4.60 -5.28 5.14
C LYS A 18 -3.49 -4.40 5.73
N VAL A 19 -3.77 -3.81 6.89
CA VAL A 19 -2.76 -3.01 7.58
C VAL A 19 -1.87 -3.92 8.39
N VAL A 20 -0.56 -3.79 8.20
CA VAL A 20 0.43 -4.48 9.02
C VAL A 20 1.32 -3.43 9.68
N VAL A 21 1.85 -3.74 10.86
CA VAL A 21 2.73 -2.83 11.57
C VAL A 21 4.15 -3.39 11.53
N VAL A 22 5.07 -2.60 10.97
CA VAL A 22 6.47 -2.97 10.88
C VAL A 22 7.29 -1.84 11.48
N GLU A 23 7.98 -2.11 12.58
CA GLU A 23 8.85 -1.12 13.26
C GLU A 23 8.09 0.18 13.56
N ASN A 24 6.92 0.05 14.15
CA ASN A 24 6.05 1.16 14.54
C ASN A 24 5.45 1.95 13.37
N GLU A 25 5.57 1.45 12.17
CA GLU A 25 5.00 2.09 10.98
C GLU A 25 3.85 1.24 10.45
N GLU A 26 2.70 1.87 10.21
CA GLU A 26 1.56 1.19 9.59
C GLU A 26 1.75 1.15 8.08
N ILE A 27 1.69 -0.06 7.53
CA ILE A 27 1.85 -0.28 6.10
C ILE A 27 0.59 -0.94 5.59
N LEU A 28 0.02 -0.40 4.51
CA LEU A 28 -1.13 -1.00 3.87
C LEU A 28 -0.63 -1.94 2.78
N VAL A 29 -1.00 -3.22 2.90
CA VAL A 29 -0.69 -4.23 1.90
C VAL A 29 -1.98 -4.52 1.15
N TYR A 30 -1.97 -4.34 -0.16
CA TYR A 30 -3.13 -4.60 -0.99
C TYR A 30 -2.83 -5.72 -1.98
N ARG A 31 -3.73 -6.70 -2.07
CA ARG A 31 -3.59 -7.81 -3.00
C ARG A 31 -4.59 -7.66 -4.14
N SER A 32 -4.07 -7.39 -5.34
CA SER A 32 -4.89 -7.39 -6.55
C SER A 32 -4.87 -8.79 -7.17
N SER A 33 -5.58 -8.98 -8.28
CA SER A 33 -5.57 -10.27 -8.97
C SER A 33 -4.20 -10.64 -9.52
N ASN A 34 -3.34 -9.67 -9.78
CA ASN A 34 -2.05 -9.90 -10.43
C ASN A 34 -0.84 -9.70 -9.54
N LYS A 35 -0.94 -8.88 -8.51
CA LYS A 35 0.24 -8.56 -7.69
C LYS A 35 -0.13 -7.96 -6.35
N PHE A 36 0.89 -7.79 -5.52
CA PHE A 36 0.77 -7.14 -4.22
C PHE A 36 1.33 -5.73 -4.30
N PHE A 37 0.75 -4.84 -3.49
CA PHE A 37 1.24 -3.48 -3.30
C PHE A 37 1.48 -3.27 -1.81
N ALA A 38 2.49 -2.49 -1.48
CA ALA A 38 2.76 -2.13 -0.09
C ALA A 38 3.17 -0.66 -0.03
N PHE A 39 2.47 0.11 0.77
CA PHE A 39 2.76 1.53 0.93
C PHE A 39 2.37 1.99 2.32
N LYS A 40 2.92 3.11 2.73
CA LYS A 40 2.63 3.67 4.04
C LYS A 40 1.13 3.96 4.14
N ASN A 41 0.51 3.55 5.25
CA ASN A 41 -0.93 3.74 5.45
C ASN A 41 -1.24 5.15 5.92
N GLU A 42 -0.87 6.13 5.10
CA GLU A 42 -1.01 7.54 5.46
C GLU A 42 -1.08 8.39 4.22
N CYS A 43 -2.15 9.19 4.12
CA CYS A 43 -2.28 10.14 3.03
C CYS A 43 -1.28 11.29 3.26
N SER A 44 -0.48 11.61 2.25
CA SER A 44 0.53 12.65 2.38
C SER A 44 -0.06 14.04 2.57
N HIS A 45 -1.35 14.22 2.22
CA HIS A 45 -2.01 15.51 2.33
C HIS A 45 -2.29 15.87 3.81
N GLU A 46 -2.98 15.00 4.54
CA GLU A 46 -3.39 15.32 5.92
C GLU A 46 -3.18 14.17 6.91
N LYS A 47 -2.39 13.18 6.54
CA LYS A 47 -2.06 12.05 7.42
C LYS A 47 -3.25 11.17 7.82
N PHE A 48 -4.34 11.23 7.05
CA PHE A 48 -5.42 10.26 7.23
C PHE A 48 -4.95 8.90 6.73
N SER A 49 -5.46 7.83 7.36
CA SER A 49 -5.13 6.48 6.91
C SER A 49 -5.73 6.21 5.52
N LEU A 50 -5.06 5.38 4.75
CA LEU A 50 -5.49 5.03 3.38
C LEU A 50 -6.24 3.71 3.31
N ASP A 51 -6.31 2.94 4.40
CA ASP A 51 -6.91 1.61 4.38
C ASP A 51 -8.41 1.62 4.08
N ASN A 52 -9.07 2.75 4.24
CA ASN A 52 -10.48 2.90 3.85
C ASN A 52 -10.62 3.61 2.50
N GLY A 53 -9.53 3.78 1.77
CA GLY A 53 -9.56 4.44 0.47
C GLY A 53 -10.19 3.57 -0.61
N ILE A 54 -10.42 4.18 -1.76
CA ILE A 54 -11.01 3.49 -2.91
C ILE A 54 -9.91 3.10 -3.89
N VAL A 55 -9.80 1.79 -4.15
CA VAL A 55 -8.77 1.27 -5.05
C VAL A 55 -9.37 1.06 -6.43
N ASN A 56 -8.65 1.53 -7.46
CA ASN A 56 -8.92 1.20 -8.85
C ASN A 56 -7.80 0.29 -9.34
N GLU A 57 -8.08 -1.01 -9.42
CA GLU A 57 -7.04 -2.00 -9.78
C GLU A 57 -6.55 -1.84 -11.21
N ASP A 58 -7.43 -1.45 -12.13
CA ASP A 58 -7.04 -1.27 -13.53
C ASP A 58 -5.98 -0.19 -13.69
N LYS A 59 -6.07 0.85 -12.89
CA LYS A 59 -5.13 1.97 -12.93
C LYS A 59 -4.09 1.92 -11.82
N GLU A 60 -4.19 0.90 -10.97
CA GLU A 60 -3.30 0.70 -9.82
C GLU A 60 -3.20 1.96 -8.96
N SER A 61 -4.37 2.53 -8.67
CA SER A 61 -4.43 3.77 -7.89
C SER A 61 -5.31 3.61 -6.66
N ILE A 62 -5.04 4.44 -5.65
CA ILE A 62 -5.86 4.52 -4.44
C ILE A 62 -6.24 5.97 -4.20
N THR A 63 -7.51 6.19 -3.84
CA THR A 63 -8.05 7.52 -3.58
C THR A 63 -8.38 7.64 -2.10
N CYS A 64 -7.82 8.65 -1.45
CA CYS A 64 -8.15 8.99 -0.07
C CYS A 64 -9.58 9.52 -0.04
N ILE A 65 -10.44 8.96 0.84
CA ILE A 65 -11.84 9.35 0.87
C ILE A 65 -12.09 10.74 1.48
N HIS A 66 -11.11 11.29 2.19
CA HIS A 66 -11.32 12.55 2.89
C HIS A 66 -11.34 13.76 1.98
N HIS A 67 -10.44 13.80 0.99
CA HIS A 67 -10.36 14.96 0.09
C HIS A 67 -10.15 14.58 -1.36
N GLY A 68 -10.21 13.29 -1.68
CA GLY A 68 -10.05 12.84 -3.06
C GLY A 68 -8.62 12.81 -3.58
N ALA A 69 -7.63 12.94 -2.70
CA ALA A 69 -6.23 12.81 -3.10
C ALA A 69 -6.00 11.39 -3.65
N LYS A 70 -5.33 11.31 -4.78
CA LYS A 70 -5.13 10.04 -5.47
C LYS A 70 -3.66 9.76 -5.68
N PHE A 71 -3.27 8.51 -5.49
CA PHE A 71 -1.87 8.07 -5.58
C PHE A 71 -1.75 6.82 -6.43
N ASP A 72 -0.62 6.70 -7.13
CA ASP A 72 -0.25 5.46 -7.81
C ASP A 72 0.27 4.49 -6.76
N MET A 73 -0.32 3.29 -6.68
CA MET A 73 0.07 2.30 -5.67
C MET A 73 1.44 1.69 -5.91
N SER A 74 1.90 1.65 -7.16
CA SER A 74 3.22 1.07 -7.48
C SER A 74 4.37 2.03 -7.17
N SER A 75 4.22 3.29 -7.52
CA SER A 75 5.30 4.27 -7.41
C SER A 75 5.13 5.23 -6.25
N GLY A 76 3.90 5.39 -5.76
CA GLY A 76 3.57 6.38 -4.74
C GLY A 76 3.36 7.77 -5.30
N LYS A 77 3.44 7.97 -6.61
CA LYS A 77 3.29 9.29 -7.22
C LYS A 77 1.91 9.87 -6.99
N VAL A 78 1.87 11.19 -6.81
CA VAL A 78 0.61 11.92 -6.73
C VAL A 78 -0.06 11.92 -8.10
N LEU A 79 -1.34 11.56 -8.13
CA LEU A 79 -2.12 11.57 -9.35
C LEU A 79 -3.16 12.70 -9.35
N SER A 80 -3.53 13.22 -8.19
CA SER A 80 -4.57 14.25 -8.13
C SER A 80 -4.49 15.04 -6.82
N PHE A 81 -4.85 16.34 -6.92
CA PHE A 81 -5.01 17.19 -5.75
C PHE A 81 -6.03 16.60 -4.77
N PRO A 82 -5.96 16.97 -3.49
CA PRO A 82 -5.09 18.01 -2.92
C PRO A 82 -3.70 17.55 -2.49
N ALA A 83 -3.32 16.31 -2.74
CA ALA A 83 -1.98 15.84 -2.39
C ALA A 83 -0.94 16.48 -3.31
N THR A 84 0.19 16.88 -2.75
CA THR A 84 1.30 17.45 -3.49
C THR A 84 2.60 16.69 -3.30
N SER A 85 2.60 15.73 -2.37
CA SER A 85 3.77 14.90 -2.08
C SER A 85 3.42 13.43 -2.28
N PRO A 86 4.36 12.61 -2.77
CA PRO A 86 4.10 11.18 -2.96
C PRO A 86 3.97 10.47 -1.61
N ILE A 87 3.38 9.28 -1.66
CA ILE A 87 3.39 8.39 -0.50
C ILE A 87 4.57 7.44 -0.63
N LYS A 88 5.07 6.95 0.52
CA LYS A 88 6.18 6.01 0.54
C LYS A 88 5.67 4.63 0.14
N VAL A 89 6.35 3.99 -0.82
CA VAL A 89 6.03 2.63 -1.23
C VAL A 89 7.19 1.71 -0.84
N PHE A 90 6.88 0.42 -0.69
CA PHE A 90 7.85 -0.59 -0.29
C PHE A 90 7.84 -1.71 -1.32
N ASP A 91 9.02 -2.30 -1.55
CA ASP A 91 9.11 -3.48 -2.40
C ASP A 91 8.50 -4.65 -1.64
N ILE A 92 7.59 -5.38 -2.30
CA ILE A 92 6.93 -6.53 -1.73
C ILE A 92 7.07 -7.70 -2.70
N PHE A 93 7.37 -8.88 -2.18
CA PHE A 93 7.54 -10.05 -3.02
C PHE A 93 7.10 -11.32 -2.30
N ILE A 94 6.89 -12.36 -3.09
CA ILE A 94 6.45 -13.66 -2.58
C ILE A 94 7.54 -14.69 -2.85
N ASN A 95 7.87 -15.46 -1.81
CA ASN A 95 8.82 -16.55 -1.93
C ASN A 95 8.29 -17.72 -1.11
N ASP A 96 8.12 -18.86 -1.75
CA ASP A 96 7.64 -20.08 -1.12
C ASP A 96 6.31 -19.84 -0.38
N LYS A 97 5.38 -19.16 -1.07
CA LYS A 97 4.04 -18.84 -0.57
C LYS A 97 4.04 -17.95 0.67
N LYS A 98 5.13 -17.25 0.92
CA LYS A 98 5.25 -16.28 2.01
C LYS A 98 5.48 -14.90 1.45
N VAL A 99 4.90 -13.92 2.11
CA VAL A 99 4.93 -12.52 1.67
C VAL A 99 5.99 -11.77 2.47
N TYR A 100 6.90 -11.12 1.77
CA TYR A 100 7.99 -10.35 2.38
C TYR A 100 7.96 -8.91 1.87
N ILE A 101 8.41 -8.01 2.72
CA ILE A 101 8.59 -6.60 2.37
C ILE A 101 10.05 -6.24 2.58
N LYS A 102 10.58 -5.35 1.75
CA LYS A 102 11.94 -4.84 1.91
C LYS A 102 11.89 -3.46 2.53
N ILE A 103 12.65 -3.27 3.60
CA ILE A 103 12.76 -1.98 4.27
C ILE A 103 14.23 -1.64 4.50
N ASP A 104 14.51 -0.37 4.62
CA ASP A 104 15.87 0.13 4.87
C ASP A 104 16.32 -0.04 6.31
#